data_d29b248c07a4fcf9af0b0af88ec717cf
#
_entry.id   d29b248c07a4fcf9af0b0af88ec717cf
#
_cell.length_a   1.000
_cell.length_b   1.000
_cell.length_c   1.000
_cell.angle_alpha   90.00
_cell.angle_beta   90.00
_cell.angle_gamma   90.00
#
_symmetry.space_group_name_H-M   'P 1'
#
loop_
_entity.id
_entity.type
_entity.pdbx_description
1 polymer ?
#
loop_
_entity_poly.entity_id
_entity_poly.type
_entity_poly.pdbx_seq_one_letter_code
_entity_poly.pdbx_strand_id
1 'polypeptide(L)'
;MLTALIDYKSGNLHSAVKAFEKIADENSLGSVEITSDPDIISNADRLVLPGDGAFPACKNALERSEVFEALKYAVCDKGTPFLGICVGMQLMANQGSEFELTNGLGWINGEVEKIKVDDPKLKIPHMGWNDIIIDCDHPILKEIRDGDHFYFVHSYQMKVFSTEQRLAHASYGGDITAIVAKDNMAGLQFHPEKSDKIGLKIIDNFINL
;
A
#
# COMPACT_ATOMS: atom_id res chain seq x y z
N MET A 1 -0.92 21.84 -0.83
CA MET A 1 -0.35 20.53 -1.26
C MET A 1 -1.48 19.64 -1.70
N LEU A 2 -1.28 18.81 -2.74
CA LEU A 2 -2.28 17.90 -3.30
C LEU A 2 -1.85 16.45 -3.04
N THR A 3 -2.72 15.66 -2.39
CA THR A 3 -2.60 14.20 -2.32
C THR A 3 -3.56 13.58 -3.34
N ALA A 4 -3.02 12.95 -4.39
CA ALA A 4 -3.82 12.33 -5.44
C ALA A 4 -3.98 10.81 -5.20
N LEU A 5 -5.22 10.35 -5.07
CA LEU A 5 -5.59 8.94 -5.07
C LEU A 5 -5.85 8.52 -6.52
N ILE A 6 -5.08 7.55 -6.99
CA ILE A 6 -5.07 7.16 -8.39
C ILE A 6 -6.26 6.25 -8.69
N ASP A 7 -7.13 6.69 -9.60
CA ASP A 7 -8.21 5.88 -10.16
C ASP A 7 -7.75 5.21 -11.47
N TYR A 8 -7.44 3.95 -11.38
CA TYR A 8 -7.15 3.09 -12.53
C TYR A 8 -8.22 2.02 -12.74
N LYS A 9 -9.46 2.32 -12.29
CA LYS A 9 -10.66 1.45 -12.36
C LYS A 9 -10.53 0.16 -11.50
N SER A 10 -9.75 0.21 -10.44
CA SER A 10 -9.61 -0.86 -9.45
C SER A 10 -9.50 -0.26 -8.06
N GLY A 11 -10.12 -0.90 -7.06
CA GLY A 11 -10.04 -0.50 -5.66
C GLY A 11 -11.28 0.20 -5.11
N ASN A 12 -11.44 0.12 -3.79
CA ASN A 12 -12.46 0.85 -3.04
C ASN A 12 -11.95 2.26 -2.68
N LEU A 13 -11.99 3.17 -3.65
CA LEU A 13 -11.46 4.52 -3.52
C LEU A 13 -12.21 5.37 -2.49
N HIS A 14 -13.54 5.18 -2.35
CA HIS A 14 -14.37 6.04 -1.50
C HIS A 14 -14.00 5.99 -0.01
N SER A 15 -13.70 4.82 0.50
CA SER A 15 -13.31 4.69 1.91
C SER A 15 -11.91 5.28 2.14
N ALA A 16 -10.98 5.03 1.22
CA ALA A 16 -9.64 5.59 1.28
C ALA A 16 -9.68 7.13 1.21
N VAL A 17 -10.35 7.71 0.21
CA VAL A 17 -10.39 9.18 0.06
C VAL A 17 -10.94 9.86 1.30
N LYS A 18 -12.03 9.35 1.90
CA LYS A 18 -12.60 9.93 3.12
C LYS A 18 -11.63 9.92 4.30
N ALA A 19 -10.82 8.88 4.43
CA ALA A 19 -9.82 8.80 5.50
C ALA A 19 -8.69 9.82 5.27
N PHE A 20 -8.23 9.98 4.03
CA PHE A 20 -7.22 10.96 3.67
C PHE A 20 -7.76 12.40 3.78
N GLU A 21 -8.97 12.68 3.29
CA GLU A 21 -9.65 13.98 3.43
C GLU A 21 -9.75 14.40 4.90
N LYS A 22 -10.23 13.48 5.76
CA LYS A 22 -10.36 13.73 7.19
C LYS A 22 -9.03 14.19 7.81
N ILE A 23 -7.93 13.50 7.52
CA ILE A 23 -6.61 13.83 8.06
C ILE A 23 -6.08 15.14 7.46
N ALA A 24 -6.26 15.35 6.14
CA ALA A 24 -5.83 16.57 5.48
C ALA A 24 -6.57 17.81 6.04
N ASP A 25 -7.87 17.70 6.28
CA ASP A 25 -8.70 18.77 6.84
C ASP A 25 -8.34 19.05 8.31
N GLU A 26 -8.24 18.01 9.16
CA GLU A 26 -7.93 18.16 10.59
C GLU A 26 -6.56 18.83 10.81
N ASN A 27 -5.59 18.59 9.92
CA ASN A 27 -4.22 19.08 10.07
C ASN A 27 -3.86 20.22 9.08
N SER A 28 -4.80 20.67 8.25
CA SER A 28 -4.59 21.73 7.22
C SER A 28 -3.45 21.37 6.25
N LEU A 29 -3.38 20.09 5.83
CA LEU A 29 -2.29 19.54 5.02
C LEU A 29 -2.51 19.63 3.50
N GLY A 30 -3.52 20.34 3.05
CA GLY A 30 -3.86 20.55 1.64
C GLY A 30 -5.13 19.84 1.21
N SER A 31 -5.24 19.52 -0.08
CA SER A 31 -6.41 18.88 -0.68
C SER A 31 -6.14 17.40 -1.01
N VAL A 32 -7.21 16.63 -1.06
CA VAL A 32 -7.21 15.23 -1.49
C VAL A 32 -8.13 15.09 -2.68
N GLU A 33 -7.70 14.39 -3.72
CA GLU A 33 -8.46 14.23 -4.96
C GLU A 33 -8.34 12.79 -5.49
N ILE A 34 -9.46 12.22 -5.95
CA ILE A 34 -9.45 11.00 -6.77
C ILE A 34 -9.28 11.44 -8.21
N THR A 35 -8.28 10.92 -8.90
CA THR A 35 -8.00 11.32 -10.27
C THR A 35 -7.53 10.18 -11.16
N SER A 36 -7.93 10.25 -12.43
CA SER A 36 -7.38 9.47 -13.54
C SER A 36 -6.70 10.38 -14.58
N ASP A 37 -6.43 11.65 -14.22
CA ASP A 37 -5.78 12.62 -15.08
C ASP A 37 -4.25 12.53 -14.93
N PRO A 38 -3.50 12.20 -16.00
CA PRO A 38 -2.05 12.12 -15.98
C PRO A 38 -1.35 13.43 -15.56
N ASP A 39 -1.92 14.57 -15.93
CA ASP A 39 -1.34 15.88 -15.60
C ASP A 39 -1.46 16.16 -14.09
N ILE A 40 -2.59 15.82 -13.48
CA ILE A 40 -2.77 15.94 -12.03
C ILE A 40 -1.79 15.01 -11.30
N ILE A 41 -1.65 13.75 -11.74
CA ILE A 41 -0.74 12.77 -11.14
C ILE A 41 0.71 13.25 -11.24
N SER A 42 1.13 13.74 -12.40
CA SER A 42 2.51 14.23 -12.61
C SER A 42 2.86 15.43 -11.72
N ASN A 43 1.85 16.22 -11.30
CA ASN A 43 2.03 17.45 -10.54
C ASN A 43 1.61 17.35 -9.07
N ALA A 44 1.07 16.21 -8.63
CA ALA A 44 0.70 15.99 -7.24
C ALA A 44 1.92 16.04 -6.31
N ASP A 45 1.70 16.47 -5.07
CA ASP A 45 2.73 16.48 -4.03
C ASP A 45 2.88 15.09 -3.39
N ARG A 46 1.83 14.26 -3.43
CA ARG A 46 1.80 12.88 -2.94
C ARG A 46 0.87 12.02 -3.77
N LEU A 47 1.21 10.75 -3.91
CA LEU A 47 0.45 9.78 -4.69
C LEU A 47 0.05 8.58 -3.83
N VAL A 48 -1.20 8.15 -3.94
CA VAL A 48 -1.71 6.95 -3.28
C VAL A 48 -2.30 6.02 -4.33
N LEU A 49 -1.89 4.76 -4.32
CA LEU A 49 -2.39 3.71 -5.19
C LEU A 49 -3.14 2.65 -4.37
N PRO A 50 -4.43 2.82 -4.13
CA PRO A 50 -5.25 1.74 -3.57
C PRO A 50 -5.41 0.61 -4.58
N GLY A 51 -5.53 -0.62 -4.10
CA GLY A 51 -5.81 -1.77 -4.96
C GLY A 51 -6.74 -2.74 -4.27
N ASP A 52 -7.74 -3.23 -5.01
CA ASP A 52 -8.69 -4.26 -4.56
C ASP A 52 -8.95 -5.23 -5.71
N GLY A 53 -8.77 -6.52 -5.46
CA GLY A 53 -8.91 -7.57 -6.46
C GLY A 53 -7.65 -8.41 -6.64
N ALA A 54 -7.54 -9.07 -7.78
CA ALA A 54 -6.41 -9.95 -8.07
C ALA A 54 -5.22 -9.18 -8.64
N PHE A 55 -4.00 -9.60 -8.27
CA PHE A 55 -2.75 -9.00 -8.71
C PHE A 55 -2.66 -8.81 -10.25
N PRO A 56 -2.88 -9.84 -11.11
CA PRO A 56 -2.77 -9.65 -12.55
C PRO A 56 -3.86 -8.72 -13.10
N ALA A 57 -5.07 -8.75 -12.53
CA ALA A 57 -6.15 -7.86 -12.97
C ALA A 57 -5.82 -6.39 -12.66
N CYS A 58 -5.35 -6.10 -11.44
CA CYS A 58 -4.93 -4.75 -11.04
C CYS A 58 -3.73 -4.27 -11.88
N LYS A 59 -2.71 -5.14 -12.10
CA LYS A 59 -1.55 -4.80 -12.92
C LYS A 59 -1.94 -4.46 -14.35
N ASN A 60 -2.78 -5.30 -14.98
CA ASN A 60 -3.27 -5.08 -16.34
C ASN A 60 -4.13 -3.80 -16.45
N ALA A 61 -4.98 -3.53 -15.43
CA ALA A 61 -5.77 -2.31 -15.41
C ALA A 61 -4.89 -1.07 -15.32
N LEU A 62 -3.88 -1.09 -14.45
CA LEU A 62 -2.93 0.01 -14.29
C LEU A 62 -2.13 0.24 -15.58
N GLU A 63 -1.57 -0.79 -16.20
CA GLU A 63 -0.77 -0.66 -17.44
C GLU A 63 -1.57 -0.16 -18.64
N ARG A 64 -2.87 -0.48 -18.70
CA ARG A 64 -3.75 -0.01 -19.78
C ARG A 64 -4.32 1.38 -19.53
N SER A 65 -4.14 1.91 -18.33
CA SER A 65 -4.62 3.24 -17.99
C SER A 65 -3.68 4.31 -18.54
N GLU A 66 -4.24 5.48 -18.82
CA GLU A 66 -3.46 6.65 -19.27
C GLU A 66 -2.54 7.19 -18.18
N VAL A 67 -2.80 6.81 -16.91
CA VAL A 67 -2.03 7.30 -15.74
C VAL A 67 -0.71 6.53 -15.51
N PHE A 68 -0.49 5.40 -16.17
CA PHE A 68 0.66 4.52 -15.86
C PHE A 68 2.02 5.20 -16.04
N GLU A 69 2.22 5.86 -17.17
CA GLU A 69 3.50 6.55 -17.44
C GLU A 69 3.67 7.80 -16.56
N ALA A 70 2.58 8.53 -16.29
CA ALA A 70 2.60 9.67 -15.35
C ALA A 70 2.96 9.24 -13.92
N LEU A 71 2.39 8.10 -13.48
CA LEU A 71 2.71 7.50 -12.18
C LEU A 71 4.20 7.12 -12.10
N LYS A 72 4.73 6.42 -13.10
CA LYS A 72 6.16 6.04 -13.14
C LYS A 72 7.07 7.27 -13.09
N TYR A 73 6.79 8.25 -13.93
CA TYR A 73 7.55 9.51 -13.94
C TYR A 73 7.52 10.20 -12.57
N ALA A 74 6.34 10.39 -11.99
CA ALA A 74 6.20 11.07 -10.72
C ALA A 74 6.94 10.34 -9.57
N VAL A 75 6.83 9.01 -9.51
CA VAL A 75 7.41 8.22 -8.41
C VAL A 75 8.89 7.98 -8.62
N CYS A 76 9.31 7.52 -9.82
CA CYS A 76 10.68 7.05 -10.04
C CYS A 76 11.64 8.18 -10.46
N ASP A 77 11.17 9.15 -11.25
CA ASP A 77 12.05 10.19 -11.80
C ASP A 77 11.97 11.47 -10.97
N LYS A 78 10.76 11.89 -10.57
CA LYS A 78 10.55 13.10 -9.77
C LYS A 78 10.73 12.87 -8.26
N GLY A 79 10.59 11.64 -7.77
CA GLY A 79 10.70 11.30 -6.35
C GLY A 79 9.49 11.71 -5.52
N THR A 80 8.30 11.81 -6.13
CA THR A 80 7.06 12.14 -5.41
C THR A 80 6.76 11.05 -4.38
N PRO A 81 6.48 11.39 -3.10
CA PRO A 81 6.06 10.43 -2.09
C PRO A 81 4.89 9.55 -2.55
N PHE A 82 5.04 8.25 -2.42
CA PHE A 82 4.09 7.25 -2.90
C PHE A 82 3.68 6.28 -1.81
N LEU A 83 2.38 5.94 -1.76
CA LEU A 83 1.81 4.94 -0.88
C LEU A 83 0.97 3.92 -1.66
N GLY A 84 1.40 2.66 -1.67
CA GLY A 84 0.60 1.53 -2.14
C GLY A 84 -0.24 0.94 -1.01
N ILE A 85 -1.54 0.67 -1.22
CA ILE A 85 -2.43 0.06 -0.22
C ILE A 85 -2.95 -1.27 -0.74
N CYS A 86 -2.81 -2.33 0.05
CA CYS A 86 -3.23 -3.70 -0.22
C CYS A 86 -2.63 -4.21 -1.56
N VAL A 87 -3.41 -4.46 -2.59
CA VAL A 87 -2.88 -4.85 -3.91
C VAL A 87 -1.99 -3.74 -4.50
N GLY A 88 -2.25 -2.47 -4.20
CA GLY A 88 -1.37 -1.36 -4.59
C GLY A 88 0.04 -1.49 -4.02
N MET A 89 0.20 -1.95 -2.78
CA MET A 89 1.50 -2.35 -2.23
C MET A 89 2.07 -3.56 -2.99
N GLN A 90 1.26 -4.59 -3.21
CA GLN A 90 1.72 -5.81 -3.88
C GLN A 90 2.26 -5.53 -5.29
N LEU A 91 1.63 -4.61 -6.02
CA LEU A 91 2.09 -4.21 -7.36
C LEU A 91 3.52 -3.65 -7.38
N MET A 92 4.02 -3.15 -6.24
CA MET A 92 5.41 -2.66 -6.12
C MET A 92 6.46 -3.77 -6.24
N ALA A 93 6.09 -5.05 -6.04
CA ALA A 93 7.00 -6.19 -6.15
C ALA A 93 7.54 -6.39 -7.57
N ASN A 94 8.55 -7.24 -7.70
CA ASN A 94 9.09 -7.64 -9.01
C ASN A 94 8.06 -8.44 -9.82
N GLN A 95 7.32 -9.34 -9.15
CA GLN A 95 6.33 -10.23 -9.77
C GLN A 95 5.34 -10.77 -8.75
N GLY A 96 4.22 -11.31 -9.24
CA GLY A 96 3.23 -12.02 -8.44
C GLY A 96 2.78 -13.32 -9.12
N SER A 97 2.42 -14.32 -8.32
CA SER A 97 2.02 -15.66 -8.78
C SER A 97 0.54 -15.97 -8.55
N GLU A 98 -0.31 -14.94 -8.49
CA GLU A 98 -1.75 -15.14 -8.39
C GLU A 98 -2.35 -15.52 -9.75
N PHE A 99 -2.93 -16.71 -9.86
CA PHE A 99 -3.43 -17.35 -11.08
C PHE A 99 -2.37 -17.62 -12.15
N GLU A 100 -1.55 -16.64 -12.45
CA GLU A 100 -0.46 -16.68 -13.44
C GLU A 100 0.73 -15.87 -12.93
N LEU A 101 1.92 -16.12 -13.49
CA LEU A 101 3.09 -15.32 -13.21
C LEU A 101 2.97 -13.98 -13.94
N THR A 102 2.86 -12.90 -13.19
CA THR A 102 2.69 -11.55 -13.71
C THR A 102 3.77 -10.63 -13.17
N ASN A 103 4.44 -9.85 -14.04
CA ASN A 103 5.41 -8.86 -13.60
C ASN A 103 4.73 -7.74 -12.81
N GLY A 104 5.35 -7.32 -11.71
CA GLY A 104 4.98 -6.13 -10.94
C GLY A 104 5.60 -4.85 -11.51
N LEU A 105 5.75 -3.85 -10.64
CA LEU A 105 6.41 -2.57 -10.97
C LEU A 105 7.93 -2.63 -10.76
N GLY A 106 8.42 -3.61 -9.97
CA GLY A 106 9.83 -3.80 -9.68
C GLY A 106 10.44 -2.72 -8.76
N TRP A 107 9.61 -2.04 -7.99
CA TRP A 107 10.05 -0.98 -7.07
C TRP A 107 10.60 -1.51 -5.75
N ILE A 108 9.99 -2.57 -5.23
CA ILE A 108 10.44 -3.31 -4.04
C ILE A 108 10.99 -4.66 -4.47
N ASN A 109 12.16 -5.02 -3.96
CA ASN A 109 12.79 -6.31 -4.26
C ASN A 109 12.10 -7.46 -3.53
N GLY A 110 11.15 -8.08 -4.19
CA GLY A 110 10.33 -9.14 -3.62
C GLY A 110 9.36 -9.74 -4.63
N GLU A 111 8.60 -10.73 -4.20
CA GLU A 111 7.58 -11.38 -5.01
C GLU A 111 6.29 -11.57 -4.22
N VAL A 112 5.16 -11.58 -4.91
CA VAL A 112 3.84 -11.83 -4.31
C VAL A 112 3.48 -13.30 -4.49
N GLU A 113 3.31 -13.98 -3.36
CA GLU A 113 2.96 -15.40 -3.29
C GLU A 113 1.73 -15.64 -2.42
N LYS A 114 1.08 -16.78 -2.64
CA LYS A 114 -0.06 -17.20 -1.80
C LYS A 114 0.40 -17.45 -0.37
N ILE A 115 -0.33 -16.93 0.61
CA ILE A 115 -0.09 -17.20 2.03
C ILE A 115 -0.24 -18.72 2.26
N LYS A 116 0.74 -19.30 2.93
CA LYS A 116 0.74 -20.72 3.33
C LYS A 116 0.59 -20.78 4.84
N VAL A 117 -0.37 -21.54 5.30
CA VAL A 117 -0.60 -21.82 6.73
C VAL A 117 -0.67 -23.31 6.95
N ASP A 118 0.09 -23.82 7.90
CA ASP A 118 0.09 -25.24 8.27
C ASP A 118 -0.89 -25.51 9.42
N ASP A 119 -1.25 -24.48 10.21
CA ASP A 119 -2.25 -24.59 11.28
C ASP A 119 -3.68 -24.63 10.69
N PRO A 120 -4.44 -25.72 10.85
CA PRO A 120 -5.80 -25.83 10.31
C PRO A 120 -6.80 -24.86 10.94
N LYS A 121 -6.44 -24.18 12.02
CA LYS A 121 -7.26 -23.11 12.64
C LYS A 121 -7.16 -21.80 11.89
N LEU A 122 -6.07 -21.56 11.17
CA LEU A 122 -5.87 -20.37 10.37
C LEU A 122 -6.53 -20.55 9.00
N LYS A 123 -7.30 -19.57 8.58
CA LYS A 123 -8.03 -19.59 7.30
C LYS A 123 -7.42 -18.61 6.31
N ILE A 124 -7.48 -18.97 5.04
CA ILE A 124 -7.17 -18.03 3.95
C ILE A 124 -8.49 -17.61 3.31
N PRO A 125 -8.75 -16.31 3.15
CA PRO A 125 -7.84 -15.17 3.37
C PRO A 125 -7.50 -14.89 4.84
N HIS A 126 -6.33 -14.30 5.09
CA HIS A 126 -6.02 -13.58 6.33
C HIS A 126 -6.97 -12.39 6.41
N MET A 127 -8.00 -12.50 7.20
CA MET A 127 -9.09 -11.51 7.30
C MET A 127 -9.37 -11.18 8.76
N GLY A 128 -9.27 -9.90 9.09
CA GLY A 128 -9.57 -9.38 10.41
C GLY A 128 -8.46 -8.50 10.96
N TRP A 129 -8.58 -8.21 12.26
CA TRP A 129 -7.60 -7.44 12.99
C TRP A 129 -6.42 -8.32 13.37
N ASN A 130 -5.22 -7.82 13.14
CA ASN A 130 -3.98 -8.46 13.58
C ASN A 130 -2.98 -7.39 14.00
N ASP A 131 -2.13 -7.73 14.94
CA ASP A 131 -1.06 -6.87 15.42
C ASP A 131 0.15 -6.93 14.49
N ILE A 132 0.92 -5.83 14.49
CA ILE A 132 2.18 -5.76 13.78
C ILE A 132 3.35 -5.79 14.74
N ILE A 133 4.50 -6.25 14.21
CA ILE A 133 5.81 -6.20 14.85
C ILE A 133 6.70 -5.35 13.93
N ILE A 134 7.36 -4.35 14.50
CA ILE A 134 8.23 -3.42 13.78
C ILE A 134 9.60 -4.07 13.58
N ASP A 135 10.05 -4.11 12.31
CA ASP A 135 11.36 -4.65 11.95
C ASP A 135 12.42 -3.54 11.82
N CYS A 136 12.02 -2.36 11.32
CA CYS A 136 12.92 -1.23 11.07
C CYS A 136 12.24 0.10 11.39
N ASP A 137 13.01 1.07 11.89
CA ASP A 137 12.52 2.43 12.11
C ASP A 137 12.31 3.18 10.79
N HIS A 138 11.18 3.88 10.69
CA HIS A 138 10.88 4.72 9.53
C HIS A 138 9.88 5.83 9.93
N PRO A 139 9.94 7.05 9.34
CA PRO A 139 9.02 8.14 9.66
C PRO A 139 7.52 7.79 9.53
N ILE A 140 7.15 6.89 8.60
CA ILE A 140 5.77 6.42 8.46
C ILE A 140 5.26 5.68 9.71
N LEU A 141 6.16 5.16 10.55
CA LEU A 141 5.88 4.46 11.80
C LEU A 141 5.89 5.36 13.04
N LYS A 142 5.96 6.68 12.85
CA LYS A 142 5.95 7.62 13.97
C LYS A 142 4.72 7.38 14.87
N GLU A 143 4.96 7.14 16.17
CA GLU A 143 3.94 6.82 17.18
C GLU A 143 3.18 5.50 16.96
N ILE A 144 3.66 4.65 16.04
CA ILE A 144 3.20 3.26 15.88
C ILE A 144 4.12 2.36 16.71
N ARG A 145 3.57 1.30 17.31
CA ARG A 145 4.29 0.41 18.23
C ARG A 145 3.99 -1.05 17.93
N ASP A 146 4.87 -1.92 18.39
CA ASP A 146 4.58 -3.36 18.42
C ASP A 146 3.27 -3.64 19.16
N GLY A 147 2.43 -4.47 18.56
CA GLY A 147 1.12 -4.80 19.09
C GLY A 147 0.00 -3.86 18.64
N ASP A 148 0.27 -2.79 17.88
CA ASP A 148 -0.79 -1.99 17.26
C ASP A 148 -1.53 -2.81 16.20
N HIS A 149 -2.86 -2.75 16.22
CA HIS A 149 -3.74 -3.61 15.44
C HIS A 149 -4.23 -2.91 14.18
N PHE A 150 -4.10 -3.60 13.03
CA PHE A 150 -4.59 -3.15 11.74
C PHE A 150 -5.53 -4.18 11.11
N TYR A 151 -6.38 -3.74 10.18
CA TYR A 151 -7.33 -4.59 9.50
C TYR A 151 -6.75 -5.13 8.19
N PHE A 152 -6.59 -6.45 8.13
CA PHE A 152 -6.10 -7.19 6.96
C PHE A 152 -7.25 -7.90 6.24
N VAL A 153 -7.16 -8.01 4.92
CA VAL A 153 -8.02 -8.88 4.11
C VAL A 153 -7.27 -9.24 2.81
N HIS A 154 -6.51 -10.34 2.84
CA HIS A 154 -5.72 -10.76 1.68
C HIS A 154 -5.40 -12.26 1.73
N SER A 155 -5.23 -12.87 0.54
CA SER A 155 -4.83 -14.28 0.37
C SER A 155 -3.38 -14.43 -0.12
N TYR A 156 -2.79 -13.35 -0.60
CA TYR A 156 -1.42 -13.27 -1.11
C TYR A 156 -0.64 -12.23 -0.31
N GLN A 157 0.65 -12.42 -0.20
CA GLN A 157 1.55 -11.52 0.51
C GLN A 157 2.77 -11.20 -0.33
N MET A 158 3.37 -10.04 -0.12
CA MET A 158 4.70 -9.74 -0.64
C MET A 158 5.77 -10.35 0.25
N LYS A 159 6.57 -11.25 -0.30
CA LYS A 159 7.80 -11.75 0.33
C LYS A 159 8.96 -10.86 -0.12
N VAL A 160 9.46 -10.07 0.80
CA VAL A 160 10.57 -9.15 0.54
C VAL A 160 11.90 -9.89 0.65
N PHE A 161 12.80 -9.68 -0.31
CA PHE A 161 14.13 -10.32 -0.32
C PHE A 161 15.18 -9.51 0.44
N SER A 162 14.99 -8.20 0.58
CA SER A 162 15.83 -7.33 1.39
C SER A 162 15.12 -6.99 2.70
N THR A 163 15.68 -7.41 3.83
CA THR A 163 15.11 -7.18 5.16
C THR A 163 14.99 -5.69 5.49
N GLU A 164 15.84 -4.84 4.90
CA GLU A 164 15.81 -3.39 5.09
C GLU A 164 14.58 -2.74 4.45
N GLN A 165 13.93 -3.41 3.49
CA GLN A 165 12.72 -2.91 2.85
C GLN A 165 11.43 -3.38 3.54
N ARG A 166 11.51 -4.31 4.51
CA ARG A 166 10.38 -4.72 5.35
C ARG A 166 10.41 -3.92 6.64
N LEU A 167 9.49 -2.99 6.78
CA LEU A 167 9.41 -2.15 7.99
C LEU A 167 8.65 -2.82 9.13
N ALA A 168 7.66 -3.64 8.80
CA ALA A 168 6.88 -4.37 9.79
C ALA A 168 6.28 -5.64 9.19
N HIS A 169 6.01 -6.61 10.08
CA HIS A 169 5.30 -7.84 9.74
C HIS A 169 4.18 -8.12 10.76
N ALA A 170 3.24 -8.99 10.38
CA ALA A 170 2.23 -9.58 11.25
C ALA A 170 2.44 -11.09 11.32
N SER A 171 2.11 -11.71 12.45
CA SER A 171 2.22 -13.16 12.59
C SER A 171 0.91 -13.84 12.16
N TYR A 172 0.95 -14.68 11.11
CA TYR A 172 -0.20 -15.45 10.64
C TYR A 172 0.24 -16.77 9.99
N GLY A 173 0.60 -17.74 10.80
CA GLY A 173 1.19 -19.01 10.35
C GLY A 173 2.62 -18.88 9.83
N GLY A 174 3.21 -17.74 10.04
CA GLY A 174 4.53 -17.27 9.62
C GLY A 174 4.50 -15.74 9.57
N ASP A 175 5.63 -15.13 9.19
CA ASP A 175 5.73 -13.69 9.03
C ASP A 175 5.03 -13.25 7.74
N ILE A 176 4.02 -12.41 7.88
CA ILE A 176 3.33 -11.75 6.76
C ILE A 176 3.85 -10.31 6.68
N THR A 177 4.44 -9.91 5.57
CA THR A 177 4.87 -8.52 5.36
C THR A 177 3.68 -7.57 5.49
N ALA A 178 3.72 -6.69 6.49
CA ALA A 178 2.67 -5.71 6.75
C ALA A 178 2.97 -4.34 6.13
N ILE A 179 4.23 -3.89 6.22
CA ILE A 179 4.67 -2.58 5.71
C ILE A 179 6.01 -2.74 5.00
N VAL A 180 6.13 -2.11 3.83
CA VAL A 180 7.39 -1.98 3.10
C VAL A 180 7.72 -0.52 2.86
N ALA A 181 9.01 -0.19 2.72
CA ALA A 181 9.43 1.10 2.19
C ALA A 181 10.77 1.00 1.45
N LYS A 182 10.96 1.95 0.53
CA LYS A 182 12.20 2.20 -0.18
C LYS A 182 12.18 3.61 -0.75
N ASP A 183 13.21 4.40 -0.46
CA ASP A 183 13.35 5.77 -0.93
C ASP A 183 12.09 6.61 -0.60
N ASN A 184 11.39 7.15 -1.61
CA ASN A 184 10.15 7.90 -1.49
C ASN A 184 8.88 7.03 -1.48
N MET A 185 9.01 5.71 -1.49
CA MET A 185 7.90 4.78 -1.64
C MET A 185 7.63 4.01 -0.34
N ALA A 186 6.36 3.90 0.02
CA ALA A 186 5.88 3.02 1.08
C ALA A 186 4.71 2.17 0.61
N GLY A 187 4.48 1.04 1.28
CA GLY A 187 3.35 0.17 0.98
C GLY A 187 2.80 -0.48 2.24
N LEU A 188 1.47 -0.61 2.31
CA LEU A 188 0.73 -1.19 3.43
C LEU A 188 -0.08 -2.39 2.92
N GLN A 189 0.08 -3.57 3.52
CA GLN A 189 -0.74 -4.73 3.18
C GLN A 189 -2.14 -4.63 3.78
N PHE A 190 -2.27 -4.01 4.93
CA PHE A 190 -3.54 -3.74 5.57
C PHE A 190 -4.24 -2.51 4.98
N HIS A 191 -5.50 -2.31 5.37
CA HIS A 191 -6.32 -1.18 4.98
C HIS A 191 -6.29 -0.11 6.09
N PRO A 192 -5.52 0.97 5.96
CA PRO A 192 -5.47 2.02 6.98
C PRO A 192 -6.82 2.71 7.16
N GLU A 193 -7.61 2.85 6.10
CA GLU A 193 -8.96 3.44 6.12
C GLU A 193 -9.99 2.58 6.88
N LYS A 194 -9.64 1.30 7.18
CA LYS A 194 -10.46 0.37 7.98
C LYS A 194 -9.84 0.05 9.33
N SER A 195 -8.73 0.69 9.68
CA SER A 195 -7.93 0.39 10.87
C SER A 195 -8.11 1.41 11.99
N ASP A 196 -9.28 2.04 12.08
CA ASP A 196 -9.66 2.99 13.14
C ASP A 196 -8.59 4.09 13.33
N LYS A 197 -8.35 4.54 14.55
CA LYS A 197 -7.43 5.64 14.87
C LYS A 197 -5.99 5.35 14.46
N ILE A 198 -5.54 4.11 14.63
CA ILE A 198 -4.17 3.75 14.30
C ILE A 198 -3.91 3.76 12.78
N GLY A 199 -4.93 3.40 11.99
CA GLY A 199 -4.88 3.52 10.55
C GLY A 199 -4.85 4.99 10.09
N LEU A 200 -5.63 5.86 10.74
CA LEU A 200 -5.58 7.30 10.49
C LEU A 200 -4.22 7.90 10.86
N LYS A 201 -3.57 7.38 11.90
CA LYS A 201 -2.21 7.81 12.28
C LYS A 201 -1.16 7.47 11.20
N ILE A 202 -1.25 6.29 10.57
CA ILE A 202 -0.38 5.94 9.44
C ILE A 202 -0.62 6.88 8.25
N ILE A 203 -1.88 7.23 7.96
CA ILE A 203 -2.22 8.21 6.92
C ILE A 203 -1.63 9.58 7.26
N ASP A 204 -1.78 10.05 8.50
CA ASP A 204 -1.18 11.29 8.98
C ASP A 204 0.34 11.29 8.81
N ASN A 205 1.00 10.22 9.20
CA ASN A 205 2.45 10.08 9.04
C ASN A 205 2.86 10.15 7.56
N PHE A 206 2.13 9.47 6.66
CA PHE A 206 2.42 9.52 5.22
C PHE A 206 2.23 10.93 4.64
N ILE A 207 1.14 11.62 5.01
CA ILE A 207 0.89 12.98 4.51
C ILE A 207 1.96 13.96 5.01
N ASN A 208 2.66 13.67 6.10
CA ASN A 208 3.71 14.50 6.66
C ASN A 208 5.15 14.09 6.24
N LEU A 209 5.29 13.08 5.36
CA LEU A 209 6.57 12.76 4.72
C LEU A 209 6.89 13.81 3.66
#